data_daa0ea56292785cb9bb7f03d0b5a9b0b
#
_entry.id   daa0ea56292785cb9bb7f03d0b5a9b0b
#
_cell.length_a   1.000
_cell.length_b   1.000
_cell.length_c   1.000
_cell.angle_alpha   90.00
_cell.angle_beta   90.00
_cell.angle_gamma   90.00
#
_symmetry.space_group_name_H-M   'P 1'
#
loop_
_entity.id
_entity.type
_entity.pdbx_description
1 polymer ?
#
loop_
_entity_poly.entity_id
_entity_poly.type
_entity_poly.pdbx_seq_one_letter_code
_entity_poly.pdbx_strand_id
1 'polypeptide(L)'
;FQTMLADIPETLGETIPDFHNMEFRLKQLHEAVAKDAAGRVAEVKYYLDEIEKRADEMCKAERLYREGKLPKRVCHCDTKVNNMMFDEDGKVLCVIDLDTVMPSFIFSDYGDFLRTGANTGDEDDKDLDRVNFNMEIFKAFTKGYLKGAKSFLTQIEIENLPYAAALFPYMQCVRFLADYINGDTYYKIKYPEHNLVRTKAQFKLL
;
A
#
# COMPACT_ATOMS: atom_id res chain seq x y z
N PHE A 1 0.80 14.46 -10.78
CA PHE A 1 -0.36 14.57 -9.90
C PHE A 1 0.00 15.33 -8.61
N GLN A 2 0.81 14.79 -7.70
CA GLN A 2 1.14 15.43 -6.41
C GLN A 2 1.74 16.83 -6.54
N THR A 3 2.60 17.06 -7.54
CA THR A 3 3.17 18.38 -7.81
C THR A 3 2.11 19.44 -8.15
N MET A 4 1.04 19.03 -8.83
CA MET A 4 -0.07 19.93 -9.21
C MET A 4 -0.95 20.30 -8.03
N LEU A 5 -0.91 19.53 -6.94
CA LEU A 5 -1.72 19.70 -5.75
C LEU A 5 -0.88 20.11 -4.51
N ALA A 6 0.41 20.34 -4.72
CA ALA A 6 1.34 20.61 -3.61
C ALA A 6 1.07 21.96 -2.90
N ASP A 7 0.44 22.90 -3.59
CA ASP A 7 0.12 24.26 -3.13
C ASP A 7 -1.38 24.55 -3.09
N ILE A 8 -2.22 23.49 -3.09
CA ILE A 8 -3.67 23.66 -2.95
C ILE A 8 -3.99 24.37 -1.62
N PRO A 9 -4.73 25.49 -1.65
CA PRO A 9 -4.97 26.29 -0.45
C PRO A 9 -6.02 25.67 0.49
N GLU A 10 -6.89 24.81 -0.03
CA GLU A 10 -7.94 24.17 0.74
C GLU A 10 -7.41 22.95 1.51
N THR A 11 -7.93 22.76 2.71
CA THR A 11 -7.69 21.53 3.48
C THR A 11 -8.73 20.49 3.07
N LEU A 12 -8.28 19.42 2.41
CA LEU A 12 -9.16 18.30 2.07
C LEU A 12 -9.42 17.44 3.31
N GLY A 13 -10.65 16.90 3.42
CA GLY A 13 -10.98 15.87 4.39
C GLY A 13 -10.51 14.48 3.96
N GLU A 14 -10.47 13.54 4.90
CA GLU A 14 -10.24 12.13 4.58
C GLU A 14 -11.56 11.52 4.05
N THR A 15 -11.60 11.12 2.78
CA THR A 15 -12.76 10.46 2.16
C THR A 15 -13.01 9.09 2.79
N ILE A 16 -11.94 8.38 3.17
CA ILE A 16 -11.97 7.15 3.94
C ILE A 16 -11.06 7.34 5.16
N PRO A 17 -11.61 7.53 6.37
CA PRO A 17 -10.82 7.71 7.57
C PRO A 17 -9.83 6.56 7.80
N ASP A 18 -8.60 6.89 8.20
CA ASP A 18 -7.53 5.92 8.48
C ASP A 18 -7.23 4.95 7.33
N PHE A 19 -7.46 5.35 6.08
CA PHE A 19 -7.34 4.45 4.91
C PHE A 19 -5.98 3.77 4.84
N HIS A 20 -4.90 4.54 4.93
CA HIS A 20 -3.51 4.05 4.92
C HIS A 20 -2.78 4.29 6.26
N ASN A 21 -3.51 4.26 7.37
CA ASN A 21 -2.94 4.28 8.71
C ASN A 21 -2.55 2.85 9.13
N MET A 22 -1.24 2.56 9.19
CA MET A 22 -0.76 1.21 9.46
C MET A 22 -1.07 0.74 10.88
N GLU A 23 -1.02 1.62 11.87
CA GLU A 23 -1.38 1.30 13.26
C GLU A 23 -2.85 0.88 13.34
N PHE A 24 -3.73 1.58 12.63
CA PHE A 24 -5.15 1.23 12.54
C PHE A 24 -5.37 -0.11 11.84
N ARG A 25 -4.63 -0.41 10.75
CA ARG A 25 -4.75 -1.70 10.06
C ARG A 25 -4.28 -2.86 10.91
N LEU A 26 -3.20 -2.72 11.68
CA LEU A 26 -2.76 -3.72 12.65
C LEU A 26 -3.79 -3.92 13.76
N LYS A 27 -4.37 -2.84 14.29
CA LYS A 27 -5.46 -2.94 15.26
C LYS A 27 -6.64 -3.76 14.72
N GLN A 28 -7.05 -3.51 13.47
CA GLN A 28 -8.12 -4.29 12.82
C GLN A 28 -7.74 -5.77 12.68
N LEU A 29 -6.48 -6.09 12.36
CA LEU A 29 -6.00 -7.48 12.31
C LEU A 29 -6.07 -8.12 13.70
N HIS A 30 -5.59 -7.45 14.75
CA HIS A 30 -5.65 -7.95 16.13
C HIS A 30 -7.10 -8.21 16.59
N GLU A 31 -8.02 -7.31 16.24
CA GLU A 31 -9.44 -7.50 16.52
C GLU A 31 -10.04 -8.70 15.76
N ALA A 32 -9.62 -8.90 14.50
CA ALA A 32 -10.05 -10.07 13.72
C ALA A 32 -9.51 -11.37 14.33
N VAL A 33 -8.24 -11.39 14.73
CA VAL A 33 -7.62 -12.55 15.41
C VAL A 33 -8.31 -12.86 16.74
N ALA A 34 -8.62 -11.84 17.53
CA ALA A 34 -9.29 -12.03 18.82
C ALA A 34 -10.71 -12.60 18.69
N LYS A 35 -11.41 -12.24 17.62
CA LYS A 35 -12.77 -12.74 17.32
C LYS A 35 -12.77 -14.11 16.66
N ASP A 36 -11.81 -14.36 15.79
CA ASP A 36 -11.70 -15.57 14.94
C ASP A 36 -13.04 -16.01 14.34
N ALA A 37 -13.75 -15.06 13.75
CA ALA A 37 -15.14 -15.22 13.33
C ALA A 37 -15.37 -16.39 12.36
N ALA A 38 -14.38 -16.71 11.54
CA ALA A 38 -14.43 -17.83 10.59
C ALA A 38 -13.65 -19.08 11.07
N GLY A 39 -13.00 -19.06 12.25
CA GLY A 39 -12.20 -20.17 12.78
C GLY A 39 -10.92 -20.42 11.98
N ARG A 40 -10.32 -19.37 11.40
CA ARG A 40 -9.20 -19.49 10.46
C ARG A 40 -7.84 -19.05 11.03
N VAL A 41 -7.78 -18.57 12.26
CA VAL A 41 -6.54 -18.04 12.89
C VAL A 41 -5.44 -19.11 12.95
N ALA A 42 -5.79 -20.34 13.30
CA ALA A 42 -4.80 -21.42 13.48
C ALA A 42 -4.05 -21.74 12.19
N GLU A 43 -4.70 -21.68 11.04
CA GLU A 43 -4.08 -22.02 9.73
C GLU A 43 -3.17 -20.92 9.18
N VAL A 44 -3.32 -19.68 9.66
CA VAL A 44 -2.55 -18.51 9.19
C VAL A 44 -1.51 -18.03 10.19
N LYS A 45 -1.26 -18.80 11.24
CA LYS A 45 -0.34 -18.42 12.33
C LYS A 45 1.03 -17.97 11.83
N TYR A 46 1.59 -18.62 10.83
CA TYR A 46 2.87 -18.22 10.23
C TYR A 46 2.86 -16.76 9.75
N TYR A 47 1.82 -16.36 9.03
CA TYR A 47 1.71 -14.99 8.52
C TYR A 47 1.49 -13.98 9.63
N LEU A 48 0.72 -14.34 10.67
CA LEU A 48 0.54 -13.50 11.85
C LEU A 48 1.87 -13.25 12.55
N ASP A 49 2.64 -14.30 12.83
CA ASP A 49 3.94 -14.20 13.48
C ASP A 49 4.92 -13.33 12.66
N GLU A 50 4.91 -13.46 11.32
CA GLU A 50 5.78 -12.67 10.44
C GLU A 50 5.34 -11.21 10.31
N ILE A 51 4.05 -10.93 10.37
CA ILE A 51 3.50 -9.57 10.43
C ILE A 51 3.95 -8.90 11.73
N GLU A 52 3.78 -9.55 12.88
CA GLU A 52 4.15 -8.99 14.18
C GLU A 52 5.65 -8.63 14.28
N LYS A 53 6.52 -9.46 13.72
CA LYS A 53 7.98 -9.16 13.69
C LYS A 53 8.33 -7.85 13.01
N ARG A 54 7.49 -7.36 12.08
CA ARG A 54 7.72 -6.16 11.28
C ARG A 54 6.86 -4.97 11.70
N ALA A 55 5.90 -5.19 12.60
CA ALA A 55 4.86 -4.22 12.93
C ALA A 55 5.42 -2.87 13.38
N ASP A 56 6.43 -2.86 14.26
CA ASP A 56 7.02 -1.63 14.76
C ASP A 56 7.68 -0.81 13.64
N GLU A 57 8.46 -1.45 12.77
CA GLU A 57 9.09 -0.78 11.63
C GLU A 57 8.05 -0.23 10.66
N MET A 58 6.99 -1.00 10.39
CA MET A 58 5.95 -0.62 9.42
C MET A 58 5.02 0.50 9.92
N CYS A 59 4.97 0.77 11.24
CA CYS A 59 4.29 1.94 11.84
C CYS A 59 5.17 3.20 11.90
N LYS A 60 6.33 3.21 11.23
CA LYS A 60 7.29 4.32 11.26
C LYS A 60 6.70 5.64 10.74
N ALA A 61 5.85 5.59 9.72
CA ALA A 61 5.27 6.79 9.13
C ALA A 61 4.40 7.56 10.14
N GLU A 62 3.55 6.86 10.88
CA GLU A 62 2.69 7.44 11.90
C GLU A 62 3.49 8.03 13.07
N ARG A 63 4.59 7.37 13.47
CA ARG A 63 5.52 7.91 14.49
C ARG A 63 6.17 9.20 14.02
N LEU A 64 6.73 9.22 12.80
CA LEU A 64 7.37 10.42 12.23
C LEU A 64 6.38 11.58 12.08
N TYR A 65 5.12 11.29 11.77
CA TYR A 65 4.08 12.30 11.71
C TYR A 65 3.78 12.91 13.08
N ARG A 66 3.62 12.09 14.12
CA ARG A 66 3.41 12.57 15.49
C ARG A 66 4.58 13.39 16.02
N GLU A 67 5.80 13.11 15.56
CA GLU A 67 7.00 13.85 15.87
C GLU A 67 7.14 15.17 15.05
N GLY A 68 6.19 15.46 14.16
CA GLY A 68 6.23 16.63 13.29
C GLY A 68 7.30 16.56 12.18
N LYS A 69 7.86 15.38 11.92
CA LYS A 69 8.92 15.18 10.94
C LYS A 69 8.42 14.83 9.53
N LEU A 70 7.27 14.15 9.45
CA LEU A 70 6.69 13.72 8.18
C LEU A 70 5.36 14.47 7.93
N PRO A 71 5.23 15.24 6.84
CA PRO A 71 3.99 15.95 6.52
C PRO A 71 2.97 15.01 5.86
N LYS A 72 1.68 15.33 6.00
CA LYS A 72 0.65 14.83 5.10
C LYS A 72 0.56 15.76 3.87
N ARG A 73 0.31 15.17 2.70
CA ARG A 73 0.10 15.86 1.42
C ARG A 73 -1.13 15.30 0.75
N VAL A 74 -1.67 16.01 -0.24
CA VAL A 74 -2.75 15.47 -1.07
C VAL A 74 -2.19 14.34 -1.92
N CYS A 75 -2.67 13.13 -1.68
CA CYS A 75 -2.29 11.91 -2.37
C CYS A 75 -3.50 11.33 -3.10
N HIS A 76 -3.24 10.54 -4.12
CA HIS A 76 -4.27 9.79 -4.84
C HIS A 76 -4.80 8.61 -4.00
N CYS A 77 -3.91 7.95 -3.27
CA CYS A 77 -4.16 6.81 -2.36
C CYS A 77 -4.67 5.51 -3.02
N ASP A 78 -4.68 5.42 -4.35
CA ASP A 78 -4.94 4.19 -5.10
C ASP A 78 -4.19 4.23 -6.45
N THR A 79 -2.86 4.34 -6.39
CA THR A 79 -2.00 4.48 -7.57
C THR A 79 -1.58 3.15 -8.19
N LYS A 80 -2.35 2.09 -7.94
CA LYS A 80 -2.14 0.83 -8.66
C LYS A 80 -2.06 1.08 -10.17
N VAL A 81 -1.27 0.30 -10.86
CA VAL A 81 -0.99 0.47 -12.30
C VAL A 81 -2.26 0.56 -13.15
N ASN A 82 -3.33 -0.13 -12.75
CA ASN A 82 -4.62 -0.12 -13.43
C ASN A 82 -5.35 1.23 -13.43
N ASN A 83 -4.95 2.15 -12.52
CA ASN A 83 -5.50 3.50 -12.44
C ASN A 83 -4.69 4.52 -13.25
N MET A 84 -3.76 4.05 -14.09
CA MET A 84 -3.00 4.87 -15.02
C MET A 84 -3.38 4.51 -16.46
N MET A 85 -3.76 5.51 -17.25
CA MET A 85 -4.06 5.36 -18.67
C MET A 85 -2.81 5.64 -19.50
N PHE A 86 -2.57 4.82 -20.52
CA PHE A 86 -1.47 4.97 -21.47
C PHE A 86 -2.01 5.05 -22.89
N ASP A 87 -1.32 5.76 -23.77
CA ASP A 87 -1.57 5.71 -25.20
C ASP A 87 -0.91 4.48 -25.85
N GLU A 88 -1.11 4.34 -27.16
CA GLU A 88 -0.58 3.20 -27.95
C GLU A 88 0.98 3.15 -27.94
N ASP A 89 1.64 4.27 -27.70
CA ASP A 89 3.10 4.37 -27.60
C ASP A 89 3.61 4.16 -26.16
N GLY A 90 2.72 3.86 -25.19
CA GLY A 90 3.06 3.66 -23.79
C GLY A 90 3.31 4.96 -23.02
N LYS A 91 2.87 6.11 -23.53
CA LYS A 91 2.95 7.39 -22.83
C LYS A 91 1.76 7.54 -21.87
N VAL A 92 2.03 8.02 -20.67
CA VAL A 92 0.98 8.29 -19.67
C VAL A 92 0.05 9.40 -20.19
N LEU A 93 -1.24 9.12 -20.27
CA LEU A 93 -2.30 10.05 -20.62
C LEU A 93 -2.86 10.76 -19.38
N CYS A 94 -3.31 9.98 -18.40
CA CYS A 94 -3.89 10.51 -17.17
C CYS A 94 -3.91 9.44 -16.06
N VAL A 95 -4.19 9.91 -14.87
CA VAL A 95 -4.55 9.08 -13.69
C VAL A 95 -6.07 9.15 -13.52
N ILE A 96 -6.70 8.03 -13.22
CA ILE A 96 -8.15 7.88 -13.06
C ILE A 96 -8.49 7.35 -11.66
N ASP A 97 -9.79 7.26 -11.32
CA ASP A 97 -10.28 6.71 -10.04
C ASP A 97 -9.89 7.61 -8.84
N LEU A 98 -10.37 8.87 -8.90
CA LEU A 98 -9.98 9.95 -7.96
C LEU A 98 -10.81 9.99 -6.67
N ASP A 99 -11.63 8.98 -6.39
CA ASP A 99 -12.53 8.95 -5.23
C ASP A 99 -11.77 8.73 -3.90
N THR A 100 -10.51 8.31 -3.95
CA THR A 100 -9.62 8.15 -2.80
C THR A 100 -8.63 9.30 -2.60
N VAL A 101 -8.79 10.41 -3.34
CA VAL A 101 -7.91 11.58 -3.19
C VAL A 101 -8.14 12.24 -1.83
N MET A 102 -7.12 12.23 -0.98
CA MET A 102 -7.20 12.73 0.39
C MET A 102 -5.81 13.07 0.95
N PRO A 103 -5.72 13.76 2.10
CA PRO A 103 -4.46 13.94 2.80
C PRO A 103 -3.88 12.59 3.28
N SER A 104 -2.65 12.29 2.86
CA SER A 104 -1.90 11.08 3.27
C SER A 104 -0.40 11.34 3.24
N PHE A 105 0.40 10.36 3.63
CA PHE A 105 1.84 10.40 3.35
C PHE A 105 2.09 10.12 1.88
N ILE A 106 3.10 10.74 1.29
CA ILE A 106 3.48 10.48 -0.11
C ILE A 106 3.79 9.00 -0.38
N PHE A 107 4.06 8.27 0.68
CA PHE A 107 4.29 6.83 0.65
C PHE A 107 3.10 6.05 0.11
N SER A 108 1.87 6.58 0.28
CA SER A 108 0.65 5.98 -0.27
C SER A 108 0.71 5.85 -1.78
N ASP A 109 1.08 6.92 -2.47
CA ASP A 109 1.15 6.90 -3.92
C ASP A 109 2.39 6.17 -4.44
N TYR A 110 3.54 6.44 -3.81
CA TYR A 110 4.80 5.84 -4.22
C TYR A 110 4.83 4.32 -3.99
N GLY A 111 4.39 3.89 -2.82
CA GLY A 111 4.43 2.47 -2.43
C GLY A 111 3.38 1.63 -3.16
N ASP A 112 2.15 2.15 -3.31
CA ASP A 112 1.09 1.41 -3.97
C ASP A 112 1.35 1.22 -5.47
N PHE A 113 1.93 2.21 -6.15
CA PHE A 113 2.39 2.03 -7.53
C PHE A 113 3.43 0.89 -7.62
N LEU A 114 4.44 0.90 -6.75
CA LEU A 114 5.51 -0.12 -6.79
C LEU A 114 4.98 -1.51 -6.45
N ARG A 115 4.04 -1.62 -5.53
CA ARG A 115 3.38 -2.88 -5.17
C ARG A 115 2.74 -3.56 -6.38
N THR A 116 2.23 -2.81 -7.33
CA THR A 116 1.60 -3.35 -8.54
C THR A 116 2.53 -3.26 -9.76
N GLY A 117 3.18 -2.13 -9.98
CA GLY A 117 4.00 -1.88 -11.16
C GLY A 117 5.36 -2.58 -11.15
N ALA A 118 5.94 -2.83 -9.96
CA ALA A 118 7.20 -3.57 -9.83
C ALA A 118 6.98 -5.06 -9.50
N ASN A 119 5.75 -5.52 -9.33
CA ASN A 119 5.44 -6.93 -9.17
C ASN A 119 5.48 -7.63 -10.54
N THR A 120 6.16 -8.77 -10.63
CA THR A 120 6.20 -9.58 -11.86
C THR A 120 5.04 -10.56 -12.00
N GLY A 121 4.29 -10.81 -10.91
CA GLY A 121 3.05 -11.58 -10.87
C GLY A 121 1.82 -10.71 -10.67
N ASP A 122 0.66 -11.34 -10.61
CA ASP A 122 -0.59 -10.69 -10.27
C ASP A 122 -0.75 -10.51 -8.74
N GLU A 123 -1.64 -9.61 -8.32
CA GLU A 123 -1.97 -9.39 -6.90
C GLU A 123 -2.53 -10.66 -6.23
N ASP A 124 -3.22 -11.48 -7.00
CA ASP A 124 -3.85 -12.75 -6.60
C ASP A 124 -3.22 -13.96 -7.30
N ASP A 125 -1.92 -13.89 -7.65
CA ASP A 125 -1.21 -14.99 -8.29
C ASP A 125 -1.06 -16.18 -7.32
N LYS A 126 -1.52 -17.35 -7.77
CA LYS A 126 -1.40 -18.61 -7.01
C LYS A 126 0.00 -19.21 -7.09
N ASP A 127 0.71 -18.90 -8.17
CA ASP A 127 2.09 -19.34 -8.39
C ASP A 127 3.05 -18.29 -7.81
N LEU A 128 3.48 -18.50 -6.58
CA LEU A 128 4.36 -17.58 -5.87
C LEU A 128 5.76 -17.46 -6.51
N ASP A 129 6.18 -18.38 -7.37
CA ASP A 129 7.46 -18.25 -8.08
C ASP A 129 7.41 -17.15 -9.13
N ARG A 130 6.22 -16.78 -9.59
CA ARG A 130 6.00 -15.63 -10.49
C ARG A 130 5.98 -14.29 -9.77
N VAL A 131 5.72 -14.28 -8.46
CA VAL A 131 5.65 -13.07 -7.64
C VAL A 131 7.05 -12.68 -7.18
N ASN A 132 7.62 -11.64 -7.81
CA ASN A 132 8.93 -11.11 -7.46
C ASN A 132 8.95 -9.59 -7.65
N PHE A 133 9.85 -8.92 -6.92
CA PHE A 133 10.04 -7.48 -7.02
C PHE A 133 11.05 -7.12 -8.12
N ASN A 134 10.61 -6.39 -9.14
CA ASN A 134 11.45 -5.99 -10.27
C ASN A 134 12.27 -4.74 -9.92
N MET A 135 13.55 -4.95 -9.63
CA MET A 135 14.49 -3.88 -9.26
C MET A 135 14.77 -2.86 -10.36
N GLU A 136 14.64 -3.25 -11.62
CA GLU A 136 14.84 -2.29 -12.75
C GLU A 136 13.65 -1.32 -12.83
N ILE A 137 12.41 -1.81 -12.67
CA ILE A 137 11.23 -0.96 -12.59
C ILE A 137 11.31 -0.06 -11.35
N PHE A 138 11.69 -0.60 -10.19
CA PHE A 138 11.90 0.20 -8.97
C PHE A 138 12.86 1.37 -9.21
N LYS A 139 14.05 1.12 -9.79
CA LYS A 139 15.04 2.15 -10.06
C LYS A 139 14.53 3.18 -11.08
N ALA A 140 13.90 2.72 -12.15
CA ALA A 140 13.37 3.60 -13.20
C ALA A 140 12.24 4.49 -12.66
N PHE A 141 11.29 3.91 -11.93
CA PHE A 141 10.19 4.64 -11.32
C PHE A 141 10.69 5.64 -10.27
N THR A 142 11.57 5.21 -9.36
CA THR A 142 12.15 6.10 -8.34
C THR A 142 12.86 7.29 -8.97
N LYS A 143 13.66 7.07 -10.03
CA LYS A 143 14.32 8.15 -10.77
C LYS A 143 13.32 9.13 -11.38
N GLY A 144 12.26 8.62 -12.00
CA GLY A 144 11.19 9.42 -12.59
C GLY A 144 10.39 10.18 -11.52
N TYR A 145 10.02 9.51 -10.44
CA TYR A 145 9.30 10.11 -9.32
C TYR A 145 10.10 11.27 -8.70
N LEU A 146 11.36 11.05 -8.36
CA LEU A 146 12.22 12.09 -7.80
C LEU A 146 12.40 13.26 -8.77
N LYS A 147 12.52 13.01 -10.08
CA LYS A 147 12.58 14.09 -11.07
C LYS A 147 11.32 14.97 -11.06
N GLY A 148 10.14 14.37 -10.87
CA GLY A 148 8.86 15.10 -10.84
C GLY A 148 8.52 15.72 -9.50
N ALA A 149 8.94 15.11 -8.38
CA ALA A 149 8.49 15.46 -7.05
C ALA A 149 9.54 16.17 -6.16
N LYS A 150 10.80 16.19 -6.58
CA LYS A 150 11.91 16.73 -5.78
C LYS A 150 11.71 18.18 -5.31
N SER A 151 10.94 18.97 -6.05
CA SER A 151 10.70 20.39 -5.72
C SER A 151 9.89 20.59 -4.41
N PHE A 152 9.10 19.61 -3.98
CA PHE A 152 8.26 19.72 -2.80
C PHE A 152 8.59 18.66 -1.71
N LEU A 153 9.30 17.59 -2.04
CA LEU A 153 9.65 16.55 -1.08
C LEU A 153 10.68 17.05 -0.06
N THR A 154 10.46 16.69 1.18
CA THR A 154 11.44 16.87 2.26
C THR A 154 12.51 15.76 2.20
N GLN A 155 13.65 16.00 2.84
CA GLN A 155 14.73 15.01 2.91
C GLN A 155 14.26 13.70 3.57
N ILE A 156 13.44 13.78 4.63
CA ILE A 156 12.94 12.60 5.33
C ILE A 156 11.97 11.78 4.47
N GLU A 157 11.17 12.42 3.60
CA GLU A 157 10.33 11.73 2.63
C GLU A 157 11.18 10.95 1.65
N ILE A 158 12.25 11.57 1.11
CA ILE A 158 13.16 10.94 0.15
C ILE A 158 13.88 9.74 0.77
N GLU A 159 14.43 9.90 1.96
CA GLU A 159 15.16 8.83 2.68
C GLU A 159 14.29 7.61 3.01
N ASN A 160 12.98 7.80 3.12
CA ASN A 160 12.03 6.74 3.44
C ASN A 160 11.28 6.18 2.22
N LEU A 161 11.65 6.50 0.98
CA LEU A 161 11.07 5.88 -0.22
C LEU A 161 11.28 4.35 -0.26
N PRO A 162 12.45 3.78 0.09
CA PRO A 162 12.58 2.32 0.17
C PRO A 162 11.65 1.67 1.20
N TYR A 163 11.45 2.32 2.36
CA TYR A 163 10.47 1.90 3.36
C TYR A 163 9.05 1.89 2.77
N ALA A 164 8.66 2.91 2.01
CA ALA A 164 7.34 2.97 1.38
C ALA A 164 7.10 1.82 0.41
N ALA A 165 8.13 1.37 -0.31
CA ALA A 165 8.04 0.22 -1.21
C ALA A 165 7.72 -1.09 -0.47
N ALA A 166 8.22 -1.26 0.77
CA ALA A 166 7.92 -2.40 1.62
C ALA A 166 6.60 -2.24 2.39
N LEU A 167 6.25 -1.00 2.79
CA LEU A 167 5.05 -0.70 3.56
C LEU A 167 3.77 -1.15 2.84
N PHE A 168 3.66 -0.94 1.53
CA PHE A 168 2.41 -1.20 0.81
C PHE A 168 2.11 -2.68 0.60
N PRO A 169 3.05 -3.56 0.18
CA PRO A 169 2.82 -5.00 0.23
C PRO A 169 2.47 -5.49 1.65
N TYR A 170 3.15 -4.98 2.68
CA TYR A 170 2.86 -5.32 4.06
C TYR A 170 1.44 -4.89 4.46
N MET A 171 1.05 -3.66 4.19
CA MET A 171 -0.29 -3.15 4.51
C MET A 171 -1.39 -3.96 3.83
N GLN A 172 -1.23 -4.29 2.54
CA GLN A 172 -2.22 -5.11 1.84
C GLN A 172 -2.23 -6.55 2.34
N CYS A 173 -1.08 -7.12 2.69
CA CYS A 173 -1.01 -8.41 3.37
C CYS A 173 -1.84 -8.41 4.66
N VAL A 174 -1.67 -7.40 5.52
CA VAL A 174 -2.44 -7.23 6.77
C VAL A 174 -3.94 -7.10 6.50
N ARG A 175 -4.33 -6.30 5.51
CA ARG A 175 -5.75 -6.07 5.16
C ARG A 175 -6.43 -7.30 4.59
N PHE A 176 -5.79 -8.01 3.66
CA PHE A 176 -6.33 -9.26 3.10
C PHE A 176 -6.42 -10.35 4.16
N LEU A 177 -5.41 -10.45 5.05
CA LEU A 177 -5.42 -11.44 6.11
C LEU A 177 -6.52 -11.17 7.15
N ALA A 178 -6.70 -9.91 7.54
CA ALA A 178 -7.78 -9.52 8.46
C ALA A 178 -9.16 -9.85 7.87
N ASP A 179 -9.38 -9.57 6.58
CA ASP A 179 -10.65 -9.89 5.92
C ASP A 179 -10.86 -11.40 5.79
N TYR A 180 -9.81 -12.17 5.48
CA TYR A 180 -9.86 -13.63 5.45
C TYR A 180 -10.28 -14.22 6.80
N ILE A 181 -9.67 -13.76 7.89
CA ILE A 181 -10.02 -14.20 9.26
C ILE A 181 -11.47 -13.80 9.63
N ASN A 182 -11.94 -12.65 9.14
CA ASN A 182 -13.31 -12.17 9.35
C ASN A 182 -14.36 -12.87 8.47
N GLY A 183 -13.97 -13.77 7.56
CA GLY A 183 -14.87 -14.53 6.69
C GLY A 183 -15.15 -13.85 5.36
N ASP A 184 -14.21 -13.06 4.83
CA ASP A 184 -14.25 -12.45 3.48
C ASP A 184 -15.43 -11.47 3.30
N THR A 185 -15.56 -10.51 4.22
CA THR A 185 -16.72 -9.60 4.28
C THR A 185 -16.51 -8.26 3.59
N TYR A 186 -15.27 -7.87 3.34
CA TYR A 186 -14.90 -6.57 2.77
C TYR A 186 -14.54 -6.63 1.29
N TYR A 187 -13.60 -7.50 0.91
CA TYR A 187 -13.16 -7.61 -0.47
C TYR A 187 -14.03 -8.60 -1.27
N LYS A 188 -14.32 -8.25 -2.53
CA LYS A 188 -14.90 -9.22 -3.46
C LYS A 188 -13.96 -10.40 -3.65
N ILE A 189 -14.45 -11.61 -3.39
CA ILE A 189 -13.72 -12.85 -3.62
C ILE A 189 -14.29 -13.61 -4.82
N LYS A 190 -13.43 -14.34 -5.55
CA LYS A 190 -13.79 -15.22 -6.67
C LYS A 190 -13.96 -16.69 -6.22
N TYR A 191 -13.35 -17.05 -5.09
CA TYR A 191 -13.35 -18.38 -4.48
C TYR A 191 -12.99 -18.28 -2.98
N PRO A 192 -13.24 -19.30 -2.15
CA PRO A 192 -13.15 -19.20 -0.68
C PRO A 192 -11.78 -18.77 -0.12
N GLU A 193 -10.66 -19.16 -0.74
CA GLU A 193 -9.31 -18.82 -0.26
C GLU A 193 -8.71 -17.60 -0.96
N HIS A 194 -9.52 -16.81 -1.69
CA HIS A 194 -8.99 -15.73 -2.53
C HIS A 194 -8.19 -14.70 -1.73
N ASN A 195 -8.67 -14.26 -0.57
CA ASN A 195 -7.93 -13.31 0.27
C ASN A 195 -6.69 -13.94 0.91
N LEU A 196 -6.68 -15.24 1.18
CA LEU A 196 -5.47 -15.94 1.61
C LEU A 196 -4.42 -16.01 0.49
N VAL A 197 -4.83 -16.24 -0.76
CA VAL A 197 -3.94 -16.19 -1.93
C VAL A 197 -3.33 -14.80 -2.09
N ARG A 198 -4.14 -13.75 -2.00
CA ARG A 198 -3.68 -12.36 -2.02
C ARG A 198 -2.69 -12.08 -0.87
N THR A 199 -2.99 -12.54 0.35
CA THR A 199 -2.08 -12.43 1.50
C THR A 199 -0.72 -13.05 1.19
N LYS A 200 -0.70 -14.27 0.64
CA LYS A 200 0.52 -14.99 0.28
C LYS A 200 1.32 -14.26 -0.80
N ALA A 201 0.64 -13.76 -1.83
CA ALA A 201 1.28 -13.00 -2.91
C ALA A 201 1.89 -11.69 -2.40
N GLN A 202 1.17 -10.92 -1.57
CA GLN A 202 1.70 -9.70 -0.98
C GLN A 202 2.84 -9.97 0.00
N PHE A 203 2.76 -11.04 0.79
CA PHE A 203 3.83 -11.44 1.70
C PHE A 203 5.09 -11.90 0.92
N LYS A 204 4.93 -12.55 -0.22
CA LYS A 204 6.04 -12.96 -1.08
C LYS A 204 6.73 -11.75 -1.73
N LEU A 205 5.97 -10.70 -2.05
CA LEU A 205 6.47 -9.46 -2.64
C LEU A 205 7.25 -8.60 -1.62
N LEU A 206 6.87 -8.68 -0.33
CA LEU A 206 7.52 -8.00 0.80
C LEU A 206 8.94 -8.55 1.04
#